data_295648bbe8dbf8f49d7199578ae6649d
#
_entry.id   295648bbe8dbf8f49d7199578ae6649d
#
_cell.length_a   1.000
_cell.length_b   1.000
_cell.length_c   1.000
_cell.angle_alpha   90.00
_cell.angle_beta   90.00
_cell.angle_gamma   90.00
#
_symmetry.space_group_name_H-M   'P 1'
#
loop_
_entity.id
_entity.type
_entity.pdbx_description
1 polymer ?
#
loop_
_entity_poly.entity_id
_entity_poly.type
_entity_poly.pdbx_seq_one_letter_code
_entity_poly.pdbx_strand_id
1 'polypeptide(L)'
;MAMVICGCGSTKQAEKSTEETYADKDFMKDLAAGLEARWSVEEPEQYTEGDDASKEYYTEMVNAEYEKVTPYLDKKFKDSTLQQKAINYINMIKQQKEALKYLQVNYDKYEKLWYEAYDERTKLIVDFVDNYGLTVSDKYKSTLDDFKTNAQEVEDKEIKDSEVNAILSNMNFKKDKNSSYDWKNYNAIVKNTSSIDFDSFVADVNLLDKDGVIVESTTVYVNSWKQGAKTKFTFSTDKNFDKISVEKAEWSEMQE
;
A
#
# COMPACT_ATOMS: atom_id res chain seq x y z
N MET A 1 87.67 3.76 24.35
CA MET A 1 86.39 3.53 25.02
C MET A 1 85.32 4.31 24.23
N ALA A 2 84.63 3.68 23.29
CA ALA A 2 83.69 4.34 22.39
C ALA A 2 82.30 3.89 22.79
N MET A 3 81.46 4.83 23.23
CA MET A 3 80.04 4.59 23.50
C MET A 3 79.21 4.75 22.23
N VAL A 4 78.56 3.70 21.77
CA VAL A 4 77.58 3.71 20.71
C VAL A 4 76.19 3.99 21.33
N ILE A 5 75.57 5.10 20.95
CA ILE A 5 74.18 5.43 21.32
C ILE A 5 73.27 4.90 20.24
N CYS A 6 72.52 3.84 20.52
CA CYS A 6 71.42 3.39 19.66
C CYS A 6 70.20 4.30 19.87
N GLY A 7 69.87 5.10 18.87
CA GLY A 7 68.60 5.81 18.79
C GLY A 7 67.49 4.92 18.25
N CYS A 8 66.54 4.55 19.10
CA CYS A 8 65.24 3.96 18.66
C CYS A 8 64.34 5.04 18.09
N GLY A 9 64.25 5.10 16.78
CA GLY A 9 63.22 5.88 16.09
C GLY A 9 61.90 5.14 16.09
N SER A 10 60.97 5.57 16.92
CA SER A 10 59.55 5.10 16.88
C SER A 10 58.86 5.76 15.68
N THR A 11 58.74 5.03 14.59
CA THR A 11 57.81 5.36 13.52
C THR A 11 56.38 5.23 14.04
N LYS A 12 55.75 6.36 14.35
CA LYS A 12 54.30 6.42 14.55
C LYS A 12 53.68 6.15 13.16
N GLN A 13 53.20 4.95 12.96
CA GLN A 13 52.28 4.60 11.90
C GLN A 13 50.99 5.38 12.16
N ALA A 14 50.70 6.39 11.33
CA ALA A 14 49.42 7.07 11.34
C ALA A 14 48.36 6.03 10.94
N GLU A 15 47.59 5.58 11.90
CA GLU A 15 46.34 4.88 11.60
C GLU A 15 45.48 5.82 10.76
N LYS A 16 45.34 5.49 9.50
CA LYS A 16 44.37 6.11 8.61
C LYS A 16 43.03 5.67 9.11
N SER A 17 42.34 6.48 9.95
CA SER A 17 40.93 6.28 10.25
C SER A 17 40.18 6.31 8.92
N THR A 18 39.78 5.17 8.43
CA THR A 18 38.77 5.08 7.39
C THR A 18 37.48 5.63 8.00
N GLU A 19 37.17 6.89 7.73
CA GLU A 19 35.82 7.42 8.03
C GLU A 19 34.81 6.51 7.35
N GLU A 20 33.97 5.87 8.16
CA GLU A 20 32.84 5.11 7.61
C GLU A 20 31.94 6.07 6.83
N THR A 21 31.85 5.86 5.54
CA THR A 21 30.94 6.62 4.68
C THR A 21 29.57 5.97 4.73
N TYR A 22 28.60 6.72 5.21
CA TYR A 22 27.19 6.30 5.26
C TYR A 22 26.43 6.83 4.05
N ALA A 23 25.42 6.07 3.62
CA ALA A 23 24.71 6.29 2.37
C ALA A 23 23.52 7.26 2.45
N ASP A 24 23.18 7.75 3.64
CA ASP A 24 21.95 8.52 3.89
C ASP A 24 21.75 9.69 2.91
N LYS A 25 22.76 10.55 2.75
CA LYS A 25 22.66 11.71 1.87
C LYS A 25 22.71 11.35 0.38
N ASP A 26 23.53 10.37 0.05
CA ASP A 26 23.69 9.91 -1.33
C ASP A 26 22.39 9.23 -1.78
N PHE A 27 21.74 8.47 -0.92
CA PHE A 27 20.44 7.88 -1.20
C PHE A 27 19.38 8.94 -1.52
N MET A 28 19.23 9.99 -0.71
CA MET A 28 18.28 11.06 -0.99
C MET A 28 18.54 11.76 -2.33
N LYS A 29 19.81 11.99 -2.65
CA LYS A 29 20.21 12.59 -3.93
C LYS A 29 19.88 11.67 -5.12
N ASP A 30 20.23 10.40 -5.00
CA ASP A 30 20.04 9.45 -6.09
C ASP A 30 18.56 9.05 -6.23
N LEU A 31 17.80 9.07 -5.12
CA LEU A 31 16.34 8.93 -5.14
C LEU A 31 15.70 10.09 -5.92
N ALA A 32 16.09 11.35 -5.63
CA ALA A 32 15.60 12.50 -6.40
C ALA A 32 15.91 12.35 -7.90
N ALA A 33 17.15 11.96 -8.24
CA ALA A 33 17.53 11.71 -9.62
C ALA A 33 16.75 10.56 -10.26
N GLY A 34 16.40 9.53 -9.49
CA GLY A 34 15.59 8.41 -9.94
C GLY A 34 14.14 8.83 -10.24
N LEU A 35 13.54 9.62 -9.36
CA LEU A 35 12.22 10.19 -9.56
C LEU A 35 12.18 11.07 -10.81
N GLU A 36 13.14 11.98 -10.97
CA GLU A 36 13.20 12.85 -12.14
C GLU A 36 13.44 12.06 -13.43
N ALA A 37 14.26 11.00 -13.39
CA ALA A 37 14.46 10.12 -14.53
C ALA A 37 13.14 9.41 -14.92
N ARG A 38 12.40 8.88 -13.95
CA ARG A 38 11.07 8.27 -14.18
C ARG A 38 10.09 9.25 -14.82
N TRP A 39 10.03 10.48 -14.29
CA TRP A 39 9.08 11.51 -14.78
C TRP A 39 9.52 12.15 -16.09
N SER A 40 10.74 11.89 -16.54
CA SER A 40 11.25 12.38 -17.83
C SER A 40 11.00 11.43 -18.99
N VAL A 41 10.55 10.22 -18.74
CA VAL A 41 10.20 9.26 -19.80
C VAL A 41 8.98 9.80 -20.54
N GLU A 42 9.12 9.93 -21.85
CA GLU A 42 8.08 10.47 -22.71
C GLU A 42 6.97 9.44 -22.92
N GLU A 43 5.74 9.85 -22.66
CA GLU A 43 4.56 9.03 -22.92
C GLU A 43 4.38 8.87 -24.44
N PRO A 44 4.12 7.65 -24.97
CA PRO A 44 3.84 7.45 -26.37
C PRO A 44 2.63 8.27 -26.83
N GLU A 45 2.69 8.84 -28.04
CA GLU A 45 1.58 9.64 -28.61
C GLU A 45 0.25 8.86 -28.69
N GLN A 46 0.33 7.54 -28.86
CA GLN A 46 -0.83 6.64 -28.90
C GLN A 46 -0.46 5.30 -28.27
N TYR A 47 -1.19 4.92 -27.26
CA TYR A 47 -1.19 3.55 -26.72
C TYR A 47 -2.56 3.23 -26.10
N THR A 48 -2.84 1.94 -25.96
CA THR A 48 -3.97 1.42 -25.19
C THR A 48 -3.41 0.69 -23.96
N GLU A 49 -4.03 0.90 -22.81
CA GLU A 49 -3.63 0.20 -21.60
C GLU A 49 -3.58 -1.31 -21.84
N GLY A 50 -2.44 -1.93 -21.51
CA GLY A 50 -2.20 -3.35 -21.74
C GLY A 50 -1.63 -3.72 -23.12
N ASP A 51 -1.42 -2.78 -24.05
CA ASP A 51 -0.71 -3.05 -25.29
C ASP A 51 0.84 -3.04 -25.09
N ASP A 52 1.57 -3.35 -26.17
CA ASP A 52 3.03 -3.42 -26.11
C ASP A 52 3.65 -2.03 -25.85
N ALA A 53 3.09 -0.96 -26.41
CA ALA A 53 3.59 0.39 -26.21
C ALA A 53 3.43 0.86 -24.76
N SER A 54 2.29 0.58 -24.14
CA SER A 54 2.05 0.90 -22.73
C SER A 54 3.01 0.10 -21.83
N LYS A 55 3.22 -1.18 -22.12
CA LYS A 55 4.14 -2.02 -21.37
C LYS A 55 5.60 -1.57 -21.48
N GLU A 56 6.03 -1.15 -22.66
CA GLU A 56 7.37 -0.60 -22.87
C GLU A 56 7.54 0.69 -22.09
N TYR A 57 6.58 1.61 -22.17
CA TYR A 57 6.58 2.88 -21.44
C TYR A 57 6.69 2.69 -19.93
N TYR A 58 5.82 1.88 -19.33
CA TYR A 58 5.87 1.61 -17.89
C TYR A 58 7.16 0.88 -17.48
N THR A 59 7.68 0.00 -18.33
CA THR A 59 8.94 -0.70 -18.07
C THR A 59 10.12 0.29 -18.04
N GLU A 60 10.15 1.24 -18.96
CA GLU A 60 11.19 2.27 -19.03
C GLU A 60 11.14 3.18 -17.80
N MET A 61 9.95 3.69 -17.44
CA MET A 61 9.75 4.51 -16.24
C MET A 61 10.24 3.83 -14.98
N VAL A 62 9.83 2.57 -14.76
CA VAL A 62 10.20 1.83 -13.56
C VAL A 62 11.69 1.52 -13.53
N ASN A 63 12.30 1.20 -14.67
CA ASN A 63 13.74 0.93 -14.77
C ASN A 63 14.56 2.19 -14.52
N ALA A 64 14.18 3.34 -15.08
CA ALA A 64 14.89 4.60 -14.93
C ALA A 64 15.07 4.98 -13.45
N GLU A 65 14.05 4.77 -12.64
CA GLU A 65 14.11 4.99 -11.20
C GLU A 65 14.87 3.87 -10.48
N TYR A 66 14.56 2.61 -10.79
CA TYR A 66 15.15 1.45 -10.14
C TYR A 66 16.68 1.41 -10.21
N GLU A 67 17.26 1.74 -11.35
CA GLU A 67 18.70 1.77 -11.56
C GLU A 67 19.41 2.74 -10.62
N LYS A 68 18.78 3.85 -10.25
CA LYS A 68 19.34 4.84 -9.35
C LYS A 68 19.34 4.38 -7.89
N VAL A 69 18.31 3.68 -7.45
CA VAL A 69 18.12 3.36 -6.03
C VAL A 69 18.53 1.93 -5.65
N THR A 70 18.54 1.00 -6.60
CA THR A 70 18.90 -0.42 -6.34
C THR A 70 20.27 -0.62 -5.68
N PRO A 71 21.33 0.19 -5.97
CA PRO A 71 22.62 0.02 -5.32
C PRO A 71 22.60 0.20 -3.80
N TYR A 72 21.53 0.80 -3.25
CA TYR A 72 21.39 1.08 -1.82
C TYR A 72 20.92 -0.10 -0.99
N LEU A 73 20.52 -1.21 -1.60
CA LEU A 73 20.17 -2.45 -0.88
C LEU A 73 21.33 -2.99 -0.02
N ASP A 74 22.56 -2.81 -0.48
CA ASP A 74 23.75 -3.33 0.16
C ASP A 74 24.60 -2.22 0.82
N LYS A 75 24.09 -0.98 0.90
CA LYS A 75 24.79 0.13 1.52
C LYS A 75 24.47 0.24 3.00
N LYS A 76 25.45 0.73 3.77
CA LYS A 76 25.31 1.01 5.18
C LYS A 76 24.82 2.45 5.37
N PHE A 77 23.74 2.59 6.13
CA PHE A 77 23.20 3.88 6.53
C PHE A 77 23.58 4.16 7.99
N LYS A 78 23.66 5.43 8.35
CA LYS A 78 23.82 5.86 9.73
C LYS A 78 22.46 5.81 10.44
N ASP A 79 21.40 6.21 9.76
CA ASP A 79 20.01 6.10 10.22
C ASP A 79 19.43 4.74 9.80
N SER A 80 19.22 3.84 10.77
CA SER A 80 18.64 2.51 10.50
C SER A 80 17.18 2.57 10.07
N THR A 81 16.45 3.60 10.48
CA THR A 81 15.04 3.81 10.06
C THR A 81 15.00 4.21 8.59
N LEU A 82 15.87 5.14 8.19
CA LEU A 82 16.02 5.51 6.78
C LEU A 82 16.44 4.30 5.93
N GLN A 83 17.38 3.49 6.42
CA GLN A 83 17.79 2.26 5.72
C GLN A 83 16.61 1.32 5.48
N GLN A 84 15.78 1.08 6.50
CA GLN A 84 14.61 0.22 6.34
C GLN A 84 13.60 0.80 5.34
N LYS A 85 13.35 2.11 5.39
CA LYS A 85 12.48 2.80 4.44
C LYS A 85 13.02 2.74 3.00
N ALA A 86 14.33 2.92 2.83
CA ALA A 86 14.99 2.78 1.53
C ALA A 86 14.83 1.37 0.94
N ILE A 87 15.02 0.33 1.75
CA ILE A 87 14.81 -1.07 1.35
C ILE A 87 13.35 -1.29 0.96
N ASN A 88 12.40 -0.82 1.77
CA ASN A 88 10.97 -0.93 1.47
C ASN A 88 10.62 -0.23 0.15
N TYR A 89 11.11 0.98 -0.05
CA TYR A 89 10.92 1.73 -1.28
C TYR A 89 11.41 0.97 -2.52
N ILE A 90 12.62 0.43 -2.47
CA ILE A 90 13.19 -0.35 -3.56
C ILE A 90 12.37 -1.63 -3.82
N ASN A 91 11.82 -2.24 -2.76
CA ASN A 91 10.96 -3.41 -2.90
C ASN A 91 9.62 -3.06 -3.59
N MET A 92 9.06 -1.87 -3.34
CA MET A 92 7.85 -1.41 -4.06
C MET A 92 8.13 -1.23 -5.55
N ILE A 93 9.29 -0.67 -5.93
CA ILE A 93 9.68 -0.59 -7.35
C ILE A 93 9.85 -1.99 -7.96
N LYS A 94 10.44 -2.94 -7.23
CA LYS A 94 10.53 -4.35 -7.68
C LYS A 94 9.14 -4.97 -7.88
N GLN A 95 8.19 -4.68 -6.99
CA GLN A 95 6.82 -5.15 -7.13
C GLN A 95 6.14 -4.55 -8.36
N GLN A 96 6.35 -3.27 -8.67
CA GLN A 96 5.87 -2.67 -9.91
C GLN A 96 6.46 -3.37 -11.16
N LYS A 97 7.77 -3.68 -11.15
CA LYS A 97 8.40 -4.47 -12.22
C LYS A 97 7.78 -5.86 -12.36
N GLU A 98 7.45 -6.50 -11.25
CA GLU A 98 6.79 -7.81 -11.25
C GLU A 98 5.37 -7.70 -11.79
N ALA A 99 4.62 -6.65 -11.41
CA ALA A 99 3.27 -6.40 -11.89
C ALA A 99 3.21 -6.33 -13.43
N LEU A 100 4.17 -5.67 -14.07
CA LEU A 100 4.23 -5.53 -15.53
C LEU A 100 4.28 -6.86 -16.30
N LYS A 101 4.65 -7.97 -15.66
CA LYS A 101 4.57 -9.30 -16.28
C LYS A 101 3.13 -9.75 -16.50
N TYR A 102 2.20 -9.19 -15.73
CA TYR A 102 0.78 -9.55 -15.76
C TYR A 102 -0.07 -8.60 -16.59
N LEU A 103 0.44 -7.44 -16.98
CA LEU A 103 -0.30 -6.39 -17.69
C LEU A 103 -1.13 -6.92 -18.88
N GLN A 104 -0.56 -7.85 -19.64
CA GLN A 104 -1.19 -8.42 -20.85
C GLN A 104 -1.84 -9.79 -20.63
N VAL A 105 -1.59 -10.47 -19.51
CA VAL A 105 -2.02 -11.86 -19.30
C VAL A 105 -3.00 -12.03 -18.14
N ASN A 106 -2.99 -11.13 -17.19
CA ASN A 106 -3.90 -11.12 -16.04
C ASN A 106 -3.98 -9.70 -15.48
N TYR A 107 -4.88 -8.92 -16.06
CA TYR A 107 -4.99 -7.48 -15.75
C TYR A 107 -5.35 -7.22 -14.28
N ASP A 108 -6.29 -7.96 -13.69
CA ASP A 108 -6.67 -7.82 -12.28
C ASP A 108 -5.45 -8.02 -11.35
N LYS A 109 -4.59 -9.01 -11.68
CA LYS A 109 -3.36 -9.23 -10.91
C LYS A 109 -2.34 -8.11 -11.12
N TYR A 110 -2.25 -7.56 -12.35
CA TYR A 110 -1.42 -6.39 -12.63
C TYR A 110 -1.88 -5.22 -11.79
N GLU A 111 -3.16 -4.83 -11.88
CA GLU A 111 -3.71 -3.71 -11.13
C GLU A 111 -3.44 -3.85 -9.64
N LYS A 112 -3.80 -4.99 -9.06
CA LYS A 112 -3.59 -5.23 -7.63
C LYS A 112 -2.13 -4.99 -7.22
N LEU A 113 -1.17 -5.63 -7.89
CA LEU A 113 0.25 -5.53 -7.54
C LEU A 113 0.82 -4.14 -7.82
N TRP A 114 0.35 -3.49 -8.89
CA TRP A 114 0.80 -2.17 -9.31
C TRP A 114 0.35 -1.10 -8.33
N TYR A 115 -0.95 -1.06 -8.01
CA TYR A 115 -1.50 -0.04 -7.13
C TYR A 115 -1.10 -0.22 -5.67
N GLU A 116 -1.05 -1.46 -5.16
CA GLU A 116 -0.47 -1.71 -3.82
C GLU A 116 0.97 -1.14 -3.70
N ALA A 117 1.80 -1.38 -4.71
CA ALA A 117 3.16 -0.85 -4.72
C ALA A 117 3.22 0.67 -4.97
N TYR A 118 2.31 1.21 -5.76
CA TYR A 118 2.21 2.65 -6.04
C TYR A 118 1.84 3.42 -4.78
N ASP A 119 0.81 2.97 -4.06
CA ASP A 119 0.31 3.60 -2.85
C ASP A 119 1.38 3.63 -1.75
N GLU A 120 2.02 2.49 -1.47
CA GLU A 120 3.10 2.40 -0.48
C GLU A 120 4.32 3.24 -0.88
N ARG A 121 4.69 3.23 -2.16
CA ARG A 121 5.78 4.05 -2.68
C ARG A 121 5.47 5.55 -2.54
N THR A 122 4.23 5.97 -2.80
CA THR A 122 3.77 7.34 -2.68
C THR A 122 3.88 7.85 -1.24
N LYS A 123 3.41 7.07 -0.27
CA LYS A 123 3.58 7.38 1.17
C LYS A 123 5.05 7.52 1.57
N LEU A 124 5.91 6.63 1.08
CA LEU A 124 7.35 6.71 1.36
C LEU A 124 8.01 7.95 0.75
N ILE A 125 7.62 8.38 -0.46
CA ILE A 125 8.12 9.62 -1.08
C ILE A 125 7.77 10.81 -0.21
N VAL A 126 6.52 10.92 0.25
CA VAL A 126 6.08 12.02 1.14
C VAL A 126 6.85 12.00 2.45
N ASP A 127 7.03 10.83 3.06
CA ASP A 127 7.83 10.69 4.28
C ASP A 127 9.31 11.10 4.05
N PHE A 128 9.91 10.77 2.91
CA PHE A 128 11.26 11.22 2.57
C PHE A 128 11.35 12.73 2.38
N VAL A 129 10.31 13.37 1.84
CA VAL A 129 10.23 14.84 1.73
C VAL A 129 10.16 15.48 3.12
N ASP A 130 9.23 15.01 3.96
CA ASP A 130 8.90 15.67 5.21
C ASP A 130 9.95 15.42 6.30
N ASN A 131 10.58 14.25 6.33
CA ASN A 131 11.45 13.82 7.42
C ASN A 131 12.93 13.68 7.04
N TYR A 132 13.25 13.57 5.73
CA TYR A 132 14.62 13.29 5.27
C TYR A 132 15.15 14.29 4.24
N GLY A 133 14.34 15.33 3.92
CA GLY A 133 14.75 16.45 3.07
C GLY A 133 14.89 16.08 1.58
N LEU A 134 14.14 15.10 1.09
CA LEU A 134 14.04 14.82 -0.33
C LEU A 134 13.53 16.06 -1.07
N THR A 135 14.25 16.50 -2.08
CA THR A 135 13.87 17.62 -2.95
C THR A 135 14.19 17.28 -4.39
N VAL A 136 13.37 17.78 -5.30
CA VAL A 136 13.57 17.64 -6.75
C VAL A 136 13.85 19.01 -7.38
N SER A 137 14.29 19.02 -8.64
CA SER A 137 14.50 20.27 -9.39
C SER A 137 13.17 21.01 -9.59
N ASP A 138 13.25 22.32 -9.86
CA ASP A 138 12.09 23.20 -10.02
C ASP A 138 11.11 22.67 -11.10
N LYS A 139 11.61 22.00 -12.10
CA LYS A 139 10.81 21.38 -13.17
C LYS A 139 9.77 20.38 -12.63
N TYR A 140 10.08 19.68 -11.55
CA TYR A 140 9.29 18.56 -11.04
C TYR A 140 8.65 18.84 -9.67
N LYS A 141 8.69 20.09 -9.19
CA LYS A 141 8.08 20.45 -7.90
C LYS A 141 6.59 20.21 -7.88
N SER A 142 5.87 20.62 -8.95
CA SER A 142 4.42 20.36 -9.04
C SER A 142 4.10 18.87 -9.02
N THR A 143 4.87 18.06 -9.75
CA THR A 143 4.71 16.59 -9.72
C THR A 143 4.90 16.03 -8.30
N LEU A 144 5.89 16.54 -7.55
CA LEU A 144 6.08 16.13 -6.16
C LEU A 144 4.94 16.58 -5.24
N ASP A 145 4.36 17.74 -5.49
CA ASP A 145 3.19 18.22 -4.74
C ASP A 145 1.94 17.37 -5.02
N ASP A 146 1.77 16.89 -6.25
CA ASP A 146 0.72 15.93 -6.61
C ASP A 146 0.87 14.62 -5.82
N PHE A 147 2.11 14.14 -5.60
CA PHE A 147 2.35 12.97 -4.75
C PHE A 147 1.91 13.17 -3.30
N LYS A 148 2.00 14.39 -2.75
CA LYS A 148 1.50 14.69 -1.40
C LYS A 148 -0.02 14.61 -1.34
N THR A 149 -0.70 15.12 -2.37
CA THR A 149 -2.16 15.02 -2.48
C THR A 149 -2.58 13.56 -2.58
N ASN A 150 -1.97 12.79 -3.47
CA ASN A 150 -2.25 11.36 -3.65
C ASN A 150 -1.99 10.54 -2.36
N ALA A 151 -0.92 10.85 -1.61
CA ALA A 151 -0.64 10.19 -0.34
C ALA A 151 -1.76 10.42 0.69
N GLN A 152 -2.28 11.64 0.77
CA GLN A 152 -3.39 11.97 1.66
C GLN A 152 -4.65 11.20 1.26
N GLU A 153 -4.96 11.10 -0.03
CA GLU A 153 -6.09 10.32 -0.53
C GLU A 153 -5.96 8.83 -0.18
N VAL A 154 -4.74 8.27 -0.29
CA VAL A 154 -4.46 6.88 0.09
C VAL A 154 -4.69 6.67 1.60
N GLU A 155 -4.16 7.56 2.44
CA GLU A 155 -4.36 7.50 3.90
C GLU A 155 -5.84 7.61 4.26
N ASP A 156 -6.58 8.55 3.66
CA ASP A 156 -8.01 8.74 3.90
C ASP A 156 -8.80 7.48 3.50
N LYS A 157 -8.45 6.85 2.37
CA LYS A 157 -9.04 5.59 1.94
C LYS A 157 -8.75 4.44 2.91
N GLU A 158 -7.51 4.30 3.39
CA GLU A 158 -7.14 3.28 4.36
C GLU A 158 -7.90 3.44 5.69
N ILE A 159 -8.07 4.68 6.16
CA ILE A 159 -8.86 4.99 7.35
C ILE A 159 -10.32 4.56 7.11
N LYS A 160 -10.92 4.98 6.00
CA LYS A 160 -12.30 4.61 5.62
C LYS A 160 -12.47 3.09 5.54
N ASP A 161 -11.56 2.38 4.88
CA ASP A 161 -11.60 0.92 4.78
C ASP A 161 -11.47 0.22 6.15
N SER A 162 -10.61 0.73 7.02
CA SER A 162 -10.47 0.25 8.40
C SER A 162 -11.76 0.43 9.20
N GLU A 163 -12.41 1.59 9.09
CA GLU A 163 -13.68 1.89 9.74
C GLU A 163 -14.81 0.99 9.23
N VAL A 164 -14.88 0.75 7.91
CA VAL A 164 -15.85 -0.17 7.29
C VAL A 164 -15.62 -1.60 7.80
N ASN A 165 -14.36 -2.07 7.81
CA ASN A 165 -14.03 -3.40 8.33
C ASN A 165 -14.39 -3.57 9.81
N ALA A 166 -14.26 -2.52 10.61
CA ALA A 166 -14.71 -2.52 12.01
C ALA A 166 -16.24 -2.65 12.12
N ILE A 167 -17.00 -2.02 11.23
CA ILE A 167 -18.46 -2.18 11.16
C ILE A 167 -18.81 -3.61 10.79
N LEU A 168 -18.22 -4.17 9.72
CA LEU A 168 -18.47 -5.54 9.25
C LEU A 168 -18.18 -6.57 10.34
N SER A 169 -17.09 -6.42 11.08
CA SER A 169 -16.70 -7.29 12.20
C SER A 169 -17.72 -7.27 13.36
N ASN A 170 -18.51 -6.21 13.47
CA ASN A 170 -19.56 -6.06 14.48
C ASN A 170 -20.93 -6.54 14.00
N MET A 171 -21.07 -7.01 12.76
CA MET A 171 -22.31 -7.57 12.21
C MET A 171 -22.59 -8.99 12.75
N ASN A 172 -23.03 -9.07 13.97
CA ASN A 172 -23.36 -10.34 14.62
C ASN A 172 -24.81 -10.73 14.36
N PHE A 173 -25.06 -11.54 13.33
CA PHE A 173 -26.38 -12.02 12.98
C PHE A 173 -26.87 -13.07 13.97
N LYS A 174 -28.09 -12.89 14.45
CA LYS A 174 -28.80 -13.84 15.36
C LYS A 174 -30.08 -14.32 14.70
N LYS A 175 -30.35 -15.62 14.86
CA LYS A 175 -31.60 -16.22 14.39
C LYS A 175 -32.77 -15.56 15.10
N ASP A 176 -33.79 -15.14 14.32
CA ASP A 176 -35.03 -14.60 14.85
C ASP A 176 -35.88 -15.73 15.45
N LYS A 177 -36.53 -15.41 16.57
CA LYS A 177 -37.46 -16.35 17.25
C LYS A 177 -38.68 -16.69 16.38
N ASN A 178 -39.04 -15.81 15.45
CA ASN A 178 -40.19 -15.97 14.55
C ASN A 178 -39.83 -16.73 13.26
N SER A 179 -38.68 -17.39 13.20
CA SER A 179 -38.29 -18.23 12.06
C SER A 179 -39.24 -19.40 11.92
N SER A 180 -39.72 -19.69 10.69
CA SER A 180 -40.45 -20.92 10.39
C SER A 180 -39.51 -22.14 10.35
N TYR A 181 -40.09 -23.35 10.26
CA TYR A 181 -39.31 -24.58 10.19
C TYR A 181 -38.41 -24.61 8.94
N ASP A 182 -38.94 -24.16 7.80
CA ASP A 182 -38.26 -24.21 6.50
C ASP A 182 -37.46 -22.94 6.17
N TRP A 183 -37.87 -21.77 6.69
CA TRP A 183 -37.22 -20.49 6.48
C TRP A 183 -36.73 -19.88 7.78
N LYS A 184 -35.44 -19.67 7.88
CA LYS A 184 -34.76 -19.11 9.06
C LYS A 184 -34.43 -17.65 8.80
N ASN A 185 -34.97 -16.77 9.62
CA ASN A 185 -34.68 -15.34 9.56
C ASN A 185 -33.53 -14.99 10.51
N TYR A 186 -32.58 -14.16 10.05
CA TYR A 186 -31.47 -13.68 10.83
C TYR A 186 -31.45 -12.15 10.84
N ASN A 187 -31.04 -11.56 11.95
CA ASN A 187 -30.89 -10.12 12.06
C ASN A 187 -29.67 -9.72 12.87
N ALA A 188 -29.07 -8.56 12.51
CA ALA A 188 -28.04 -7.87 13.25
C ALA A 188 -28.42 -6.41 13.41
N ILE A 189 -28.34 -5.87 14.63
CA ILE A 189 -28.49 -4.43 14.88
C ILE A 189 -27.10 -3.86 15.03
N VAL A 190 -26.70 -2.99 14.11
CA VAL A 190 -25.36 -2.43 14.02
C VAL A 190 -25.43 -0.90 14.12
N LYS A 191 -24.47 -0.31 14.85
CA LYS A 191 -24.28 1.14 14.90
C LYS A 191 -23.23 1.51 13.89
N ASN A 192 -23.48 2.53 13.08
CA ASN A 192 -22.41 3.15 12.28
C ASN A 192 -21.43 3.84 13.23
N THR A 193 -20.27 3.24 13.43
CA THR A 193 -19.21 3.76 14.29
C THR A 193 -18.12 4.48 13.50
N SER A 194 -18.24 4.52 12.16
CA SER A 194 -17.30 5.24 11.31
C SER A 194 -17.53 6.75 11.36
N SER A 195 -16.58 7.48 10.77
CA SER A 195 -16.71 8.91 10.48
C SER A 195 -17.58 9.21 9.25
N ILE A 196 -18.03 8.17 8.53
CA ILE A 196 -18.69 8.26 7.22
C ILE A 196 -20.21 8.28 7.37
N ASP A 197 -20.86 9.18 6.65
CA ASP A 197 -22.28 9.14 6.36
C ASP A 197 -22.47 8.36 5.05
N PHE A 198 -22.98 7.14 5.13
CA PHE A 198 -23.20 6.31 3.94
C PHE A 198 -24.52 6.67 3.25
N ASP A 199 -24.44 7.00 1.97
CA ASP A 199 -25.65 7.07 1.13
C ASP A 199 -26.20 5.66 0.83
N SER A 200 -25.30 4.69 0.65
CA SER A 200 -25.62 3.28 0.56
C SER A 200 -24.49 2.47 1.20
N PHE A 201 -24.85 1.49 2.04
CA PHE A 201 -23.92 0.53 2.61
C PHE A 201 -24.38 -0.88 2.25
N VAL A 202 -23.50 -1.65 1.63
CA VAL A 202 -23.77 -3.02 1.17
C VAL A 202 -22.72 -3.95 1.74
N ALA A 203 -23.13 -5.10 2.23
CA ALA A 203 -22.23 -6.14 2.72
C ALA A 203 -22.65 -7.52 2.21
N ASP A 204 -21.70 -8.34 1.85
CA ASP A 204 -21.90 -9.74 1.49
C ASP A 204 -21.89 -10.60 2.75
N VAL A 205 -22.88 -11.50 2.83
CA VAL A 205 -23.05 -12.44 3.93
C VAL A 205 -22.89 -13.84 3.38
N ASN A 206 -21.78 -14.48 3.71
CA ASN A 206 -21.45 -15.84 3.31
C ASN A 206 -21.82 -16.82 4.43
N LEU A 207 -22.64 -17.80 4.11
CA LEU A 207 -23.01 -18.89 5.01
C LEU A 207 -22.09 -20.08 4.73
N LEU A 208 -21.37 -20.53 5.76
CA LEU A 208 -20.34 -21.56 5.62
C LEU A 208 -20.74 -22.83 6.39
N ASP A 209 -20.43 -23.98 5.82
CA ASP A 209 -20.54 -25.26 6.53
C ASP A 209 -19.39 -25.47 7.53
N LYS A 210 -19.37 -26.62 8.20
CA LYS A 210 -18.36 -27.00 9.19
C LYS A 210 -16.93 -27.06 8.61
N ASP A 211 -16.80 -27.27 7.32
CA ASP A 211 -15.51 -27.37 6.63
C ASP A 211 -15.06 -26.02 6.04
N GLY A 212 -15.87 -24.96 6.25
CA GLY A 212 -15.60 -23.60 5.77
C GLY A 212 -15.96 -23.36 4.31
N VAL A 213 -16.75 -24.26 3.72
CA VAL A 213 -17.25 -24.12 2.35
C VAL A 213 -18.51 -23.26 2.35
N ILE A 214 -18.58 -22.28 1.43
CA ILE A 214 -19.75 -21.42 1.26
C ILE A 214 -20.89 -22.25 0.69
N VAL A 215 -21.99 -22.36 1.45
CA VAL A 215 -23.23 -23.05 1.05
C VAL A 215 -24.27 -22.10 0.47
N GLU A 216 -24.16 -20.82 0.80
CA GLU A 216 -24.99 -19.74 0.26
C GLU A 216 -24.30 -18.39 0.49
N SER A 217 -24.43 -17.49 -0.47
CA SER A 217 -24.08 -16.07 -0.33
C SER A 217 -25.32 -15.21 -0.53
N THR A 218 -25.46 -14.17 0.29
CA THR A 218 -26.53 -13.17 0.17
C THR A 218 -25.96 -11.80 0.51
N THR A 219 -26.67 -10.74 0.14
CA THR A 219 -26.27 -9.37 0.46
C THR A 219 -27.25 -8.74 1.43
N VAL A 220 -26.72 -7.87 2.28
CA VAL A 220 -27.53 -6.98 3.14
C VAL A 220 -27.14 -5.54 2.83
N TYR A 221 -28.13 -4.64 2.89
CA TYR A 221 -27.88 -3.24 2.55
C TYR A 221 -28.72 -2.29 3.40
N VAL A 222 -28.31 -1.05 3.46
CA VAL A 222 -29.07 0.08 3.99
C VAL A 222 -28.78 1.34 3.18
N ASN A 223 -29.78 2.14 2.93
CA ASN A 223 -29.66 3.46 2.33
C ASN A 223 -29.66 4.53 3.43
N SER A 224 -28.86 5.60 3.24
CA SER A 224 -28.84 6.75 4.14
C SER A 224 -28.50 6.40 5.60
N TRP A 225 -27.31 5.82 5.81
CA TRP A 225 -26.88 5.41 7.16
C TRP A 225 -25.90 6.41 7.76
N LYS A 226 -26.44 7.34 8.54
CA LYS A 226 -25.65 8.41 9.15
C LYS A 226 -24.74 7.92 10.28
N GLN A 227 -23.62 8.60 10.48
CA GLN A 227 -22.72 8.39 11.60
C GLN A 227 -23.49 8.33 12.93
N GLY A 228 -23.16 7.36 13.76
CA GLY A 228 -23.77 7.16 15.06
C GLY A 228 -25.17 6.53 15.05
N ALA A 229 -25.84 6.45 13.90
CA ALA A 229 -27.17 5.82 13.78
C ALA A 229 -27.07 4.30 13.88
N LYS A 230 -28.15 3.69 14.35
CA LYS A 230 -28.31 2.21 14.37
C LYS A 230 -29.23 1.79 13.25
N THR A 231 -28.90 0.71 12.58
CA THR A 231 -29.78 0.06 11.61
C THR A 231 -29.89 -1.44 11.87
N LYS A 232 -30.91 -2.07 11.32
CA LYS A 232 -31.16 -3.51 11.42
C LYS A 232 -30.97 -4.14 10.06
N PHE A 233 -29.92 -4.94 9.91
CA PHE A 233 -29.71 -5.79 8.74
C PHE A 233 -30.42 -7.12 8.92
N THR A 234 -31.01 -7.64 7.85
CA THR A 234 -31.76 -8.91 7.88
C THR A 234 -31.49 -9.72 6.63
N PHE A 235 -31.42 -11.03 6.77
CA PHE A 235 -31.50 -11.98 5.67
C PHE A 235 -32.29 -13.21 6.09
N SER A 236 -32.70 -14.02 5.11
CA SER A 236 -33.43 -15.26 5.34
C SER A 236 -32.83 -16.38 4.50
N THR A 237 -32.79 -17.60 5.02
CA THR A 237 -32.26 -18.78 4.32
C THR A 237 -33.02 -20.06 4.72
N ASP A 238 -33.10 -21.01 3.77
CA ASP A 238 -33.53 -22.40 4.02
C ASP A 238 -32.34 -23.32 4.32
N LYS A 239 -31.09 -22.85 4.11
CA LYS A 239 -29.88 -23.65 4.26
C LYS A 239 -29.54 -23.91 5.73
N ASN A 240 -28.81 -25.01 5.95
CA ASN A 240 -28.09 -25.26 7.17
C ASN A 240 -26.66 -24.82 7.00
N PHE A 241 -26.12 -24.14 7.97
CA PHE A 241 -24.75 -23.66 8.01
C PHE A 241 -24.25 -23.64 9.45
N ASP A 242 -22.93 -23.53 9.62
CA ASP A 242 -22.26 -23.52 10.92
C ASP A 242 -21.72 -22.13 11.28
N LYS A 243 -21.34 -21.33 10.27
CA LYS A 243 -20.71 -20.02 10.47
C LYS A 243 -21.24 -18.99 9.47
N ILE A 244 -21.26 -17.73 9.88
CA ILE A 244 -21.51 -16.56 9.03
C ILE A 244 -20.17 -15.80 8.88
N SER A 245 -19.78 -15.47 7.65
CA SER A 245 -18.76 -14.49 7.32
C SER A 245 -19.43 -13.28 6.69
N VAL A 246 -19.01 -12.08 7.09
CA VAL A 246 -19.51 -10.82 6.51
C VAL A 246 -18.32 -10.08 5.91
N GLU A 247 -18.45 -9.70 4.67
CA GLU A 247 -17.38 -9.09 3.89
C GLU A 247 -17.89 -7.81 3.19
N LYS A 248 -16.97 -6.93 2.81
CA LYS A 248 -17.27 -5.76 1.99
C LYS A 248 -17.74 -6.25 0.62
N ALA A 249 -18.89 -5.79 0.14
CA ALA A 249 -19.32 -6.09 -1.22
C ALA A 249 -18.39 -5.39 -2.23
N GLU A 250 -18.01 -6.08 -3.32
CA GLU A 250 -17.07 -5.56 -4.32
C GLU A 250 -17.53 -4.23 -4.95
N TRP A 251 -18.84 -4.02 -5.03
CA TRP A 251 -19.45 -2.81 -5.61
C TRP A 251 -19.97 -1.81 -4.57
N SER A 252 -19.55 -1.94 -3.33
CA SER A 252 -19.75 -0.90 -2.32
C SER A 252 -18.74 0.23 -2.52
N GLU A 253 -18.64 0.78 -3.74
CA GLU A 253 -18.01 2.07 -3.92
C GLU A 253 -18.85 3.09 -3.17
N MET A 254 -18.23 3.71 -2.18
CA MET A 254 -18.81 4.82 -1.46
C MET A 254 -18.88 5.98 -2.44
N GLN A 255 -20.03 6.22 -3.03
CA GLN A 255 -20.28 7.48 -3.71
C GLN A 255 -20.39 8.54 -2.63
N GLU A 256 -19.42 9.44 -2.61
CA GLU A 256 -19.45 10.66 -1.79
C GLU A 256 -20.52 11.63 -2.28
#